data_a6663748d2d7e14e2f5e65400fc8a083
#
_entry.id   a6663748d2d7e14e2f5e65400fc8a083
#
_cell.length_a   1.000
_cell.length_b   1.000
_cell.length_c   1.000
_cell.angle_alpha   90.00
_cell.angle_beta   90.00
_cell.angle_gamma   90.00
#
_symmetry.space_group_name_H-M   'P 1'
#
loop_
_entity.id
_entity.type
_entity.pdbx_description
1 polymer ?
#
loop_
_entity_poly.entity_id
_entity_poly.type
_entity_poly.pdbx_seq_one_letter_code
_entity_poly.pdbx_strand_id
1 'polypeptide(L)' 'MGSTPVRMPKLAVAMSEGTLVEWLVGEGDAVADGQALYVVETDKVEAEVPSSTSGVVHLTGTPGETYPVGAELGWIEAGP' A
#
# COMPACT_ATOMS: atom_id res chain seq x y z
N MET A 1 11.57 -15.64 3.92
CA MET A 1 12.68 -14.89 3.47
C MET A 1 12.49 -14.23 2.17
N GLY A 2 11.66 -13.58 1.84
CA GLY A 2 11.47 -12.73 0.69
C GLY A 2 10.73 -11.51 1.10
N SER A 3 10.69 -10.53 0.26
CA SER A 3 9.88 -9.35 0.48
C SER A 3 8.95 -9.16 -0.70
N THR A 4 7.75 -8.66 -0.40
CA THR A 4 6.74 -8.39 -1.39
C THR A 4 6.55 -6.89 -1.44
N PRO A 5 6.78 -6.23 -2.57
CA PRO A 5 6.60 -4.78 -2.64
C PRO A 5 5.12 -4.42 -2.53
N VAL A 6 4.87 -3.29 -1.86
CA VAL A 6 3.54 -2.69 -1.79
C VAL A 6 3.57 -1.52 -2.76
N ARG A 7 2.75 -1.58 -3.80
CA ARG A 7 2.79 -0.59 -4.88
C ARG A 7 1.48 0.15 -5.00
N MET A 8 1.55 1.36 -5.55
CA MET A 8 0.35 2.14 -5.84
C MET A 8 -0.51 1.35 -6.84
N PRO A 9 -1.73 0.93 -6.46
CA PRO A 9 -2.55 0.10 -7.32
C PRO A 9 -3.25 0.90 -8.40
N LYS A 10 -3.65 0.22 -9.47
CA LYS A 10 -4.47 0.82 -10.51
C LYS A 10 -5.93 0.50 -10.20
N LEU A 11 -6.64 1.47 -9.69
CA LEU A 11 -8.04 1.30 -9.28
C LEU A 11 -9.04 1.52 -10.41
N ALA A 12 -8.62 2.15 -11.50
CA ALA A 12 -9.47 2.43 -12.64
C ALA A 12 -8.64 2.41 -13.91
N VAL A 13 -9.28 2.14 -15.04
CA VAL A 13 -8.58 2.01 -16.32
C VAL A 13 -7.78 3.25 -16.67
N ALA A 14 -8.34 4.43 -16.42
CA ALA A 14 -7.70 5.70 -16.78
C ALA A 14 -6.79 6.25 -15.67
N MET A 15 -6.63 5.54 -14.57
CA MET A 15 -5.82 6.01 -13.46
C MET A 15 -4.34 5.96 -13.80
N SER A 16 -3.63 7.06 -13.65
CA SER A 16 -2.19 7.11 -13.82
C SER A 16 -1.45 7.37 -12.51
N GLU A 17 -2.15 7.90 -11.51
CA GLU A 17 -1.56 8.21 -10.21
C GLU A 17 -2.65 8.21 -9.14
N GLY A 18 -2.24 8.15 -7.88
CA GLY A 18 -3.15 8.24 -6.76
C GLY A 18 -2.46 8.88 -5.58
N THR A 19 -3.24 9.37 -4.63
CA THR A 19 -2.72 9.96 -3.41
C THR A 19 -2.80 8.95 -2.29
N LEU A 20 -1.67 8.75 -1.60
CA LEU A 20 -1.64 7.95 -0.39
C LEU A 20 -2.22 8.79 0.73
N VAL A 21 -3.45 8.48 1.15
CA VAL A 21 -4.15 9.29 2.15
C VAL A 21 -3.60 9.04 3.54
N GLU A 22 -3.51 7.77 3.92
CA GLU A 22 -2.98 7.40 5.22
C GLU A 22 -2.62 5.91 5.25
N TRP A 23 -1.70 5.56 6.13
CA TRP A 23 -1.42 4.18 6.45
C TRP A 23 -2.35 3.74 7.59
N LEU A 24 -2.88 2.53 7.48
CA LEU A 24 -3.74 1.96 8.53
C LEU A 24 -2.94 1.08 9.47
N VAL A 25 -1.66 0.93 9.22
CA VAL A 25 -0.73 0.12 10.03
C VAL A 25 0.53 0.94 10.26
N GLY A 26 1.32 0.56 11.25
CA GLY A 26 2.57 1.24 11.56
C GLY A 26 3.78 0.49 11.03
N GLU A 27 4.90 1.20 10.95
CA GLU A 27 6.17 0.61 10.56
C GLU A 27 6.51 -0.56 11.48
N GLY A 28 6.80 -1.71 10.89
CA GLY A 28 7.16 -2.89 11.65
C GLY A 28 5.99 -3.71 12.17
N ASP A 29 4.76 -3.32 11.86
CA ASP A 29 3.58 -4.08 12.30
C ASP A 29 3.49 -5.41 11.57
N ALA A 30 3.00 -6.43 12.27
CA ALA A 30 2.66 -7.70 11.65
C ALA A 30 1.31 -7.55 10.96
N VAL A 31 1.23 -7.94 9.71
CA VAL A 31 0.00 -7.85 8.93
C VAL A 31 -0.39 -9.23 8.40
N ALA A 32 -1.67 -9.43 8.19
CA ALA A 32 -2.19 -10.67 7.63
C ALA A 32 -2.61 -10.45 6.18
N ASP A 33 -2.59 -11.52 5.40
CA ASP A 33 -3.10 -11.49 4.02
C ASP A 33 -4.56 -11.01 4.05
N GLY A 34 -4.87 -10.01 3.24
CA GLY A 34 -6.20 -9.42 3.19
C GLY A 34 -6.46 -8.29 4.16
N GLN A 35 -5.53 -8.04 5.08
CA GLN A 35 -5.68 -6.94 6.04
C GLN A 35 -5.47 -5.61 5.32
N ALA A 36 -6.35 -4.65 5.58
CA ALA A 36 -6.23 -3.33 4.95
C ALA A 36 -4.95 -2.64 5.43
N LEU A 37 -4.14 -2.15 4.48
CA LEU A 37 -2.86 -1.53 4.76
C LEU A 37 -2.91 -0.02 4.72
N TYR A 38 -3.59 0.54 3.73
CA TYR A 38 -3.59 1.99 3.52
C TYR A 38 -4.78 2.41 2.69
N VAL A 39 -5.00 3.71 2.64
CA VAL A 39 -6.09 4.31 1.88
C VAL A 39 -5.49 5.11 0.73
N VAL A 40 -6.03 4.90 -0.47
CA VAL A 40 -5.63 5.62 -1.68
C VAL A 40 -6.84 6.39 -2.21
N GLU A 41 -6.61 7.61 -2.64
CA GLU A 41 -7.65 8.47 -3.19
C GLU A 41 -7.27 8.93 -4.59
N THR A 42 -8.27 8.95 -5.47
CA THR A 42 -8.16 9.61 -6.77
C THR A 42 -9.25 10.67 -6.82
N ASP A 43 -9.38 11.37 -7.94
CA ASP A 43 -10.43 12.39 -8.07
C ASP A 43 -11.84 11.79 -8.04
N LYS A 44 -11.99 10.47 -8.20
CA LYS A 44 -13.30 9.84 -8.28
C LYS A 44 -13.56 8.77 -7.23
N VAL A 45 -12.51 8.16 -6.68
CA VAL A 45 -12.67 7.03 -5.75
C VAL A 45 -11.69 7.14 -4.60
N GLU A 46 -12.10 6.55 -3.48
CA GLU A 46 -11.24 6.35 -2.32
C GLU A 46 -11.39 4.88 -1.94
N ALA A 47 -10.30 4.19 -1.72
CA ALA A 47 -10.32 2.77 -1.44
C ALA A 47 -9.26 2.36 -0.45
N GLU A 48 -9.59 1.37 0.38
CA GLU A 48 -8.59 0.71 1.23
C GLU A 48 -7.93 -0.37 0.41
N VAL A 49 -6.61 -0.47 0.51
CA VAL A 49 -5.84 -1.47 -0.23
C VAL A 49 -5.37 -2.55 0.72
N PRO A 50 -5.75 -3.81 0.49
CA PRO A 50 -5.38 -4.89 1.39
C PRO A 50 -3.98 -5.41 1.11
N SER A 51 -3.41 -6.07 2.12
CA SER A 51 -2.17 -6.79 1.96
C SER A 51 -2.38 -8.01 1.08
N SER A 52 -1.42 -8.29 0.21
CA SER A 52 -1.45 -9.50 -0.64
C SER A 52 -0.79 -10.69 0.03
N THR A 53 -0.19 -10.50 1.20
CA THR A 53 0.51 -11.56 1.91
C THR A 53 0.60 -11.20 3.39
N SER A 54 0.99 -12.14 4.22
CA SER A 54 1.24 -11.89 5.63
C SER A 54 2.74 -11.69 5.88
N GLY A 55 3.07 -10.93 6.90
CA GLY A 55 4.46 -10.64 7.24
C GLY A 55 4.57 -9.36 8.03
N VAL A 56 5.76 -8.77 8.03
CA VAL A 56 6.04 -7.51 8.72
C VAL A 56 6.12 -6.40 7.67
N VAL A 57 5.34 -5.35 7.85
CA VAL A 57 5.26 -4.27 6.88
C VAL A 57 6.29 -3.18 7.17
N HIS A 58 6.90 -2.68 6.11
CA HIS A 58 7.82 -1.54 6.17
C HIS A 58 7.28 -0.44 5.27
N LEU A 59 7.23 0.78 5.77
CA LEU A 59 6.58 1.90 5.11
C LEU A 59 7.61 2.86 4.55
N THR A 60 7.52 3.17 3.27
CA THR A 60 8.38 4.17 2.63
C THR A 60 7.56 5.32 2.05
N GLY A 61 6.29 5.07 1.70
CA GLY A 61 5.42 6.12 1.17
C GLY A 61 5.01 7.11 2.24
N THR A 62 4.91 8.38 1.86
CA THR A 62 4.54 9.47 2.76
C THR A 62 3.05 9.79 2.61
N PRO A 63 2.27 9.77 3.70
CA PRO A 63 0.86 10.18 3.61
C PRO A 63 0.72 11.60 3.09
N GLY A 64 -0.27 11.80 2.23
CA GLY A 64 -0.51 13.09 1.61
C GLY A 64 0.18 13.29 0.27
N GLU A 65 1.10 12.40 -0.08
CA GLU A 65 1.82 12.51 -1.35
C GLU A 65 1.11 11.75 -2.45
N THR A 66 1.29 12.21 -3.69
CA THR A 66 0.73 11.57 -4.88
C THR A 66 1.83 10.73 -5.55
N TYR A 67 1.50 9.51 -5.90
CA TYR A 67 2.44 8.57 -6.50
C TYR A 67 1.89 8.01 -7.80
N PRO A 68 2.74 7.77 -8.80
CA PRO A 68 2.28 7.11 -10.02
C PRO A 68 1.93 5.65 -9.75
N VAL A 69 1.03 5.11 -10.57
CA VAL A 69 0.69 3.68 -10.50
C VAL A 69 1.97 2.86 -10.66
N GLY A 70 2.14 1.88 -9.77
CA GLY A 70 3.33 1.04 -9.76
C GLY A 70 4.44 1.53 -8.86
N ALA A 71 4.34 2.76 -8.31
CA ALA A 71 5.36 3.25 -7.39
C ALA A 71 5.37 2.43 -6.12
N GLU A 72 6.55 2.15 -5.60
CA GLU A 72 6.67 1.36 -4.37
C GLU A 72 6.38 2.24 -3.16
N LEU A 73 5.43 1.80 -2.34
CA LEU A 73 5.00 2.53 -1.15
C LEU A 73 5.55 1.89 0.13
N GLY A 74 6.12 0.71 0.00
CA GLY A 74 6.65 -0.05 1.11
C GLY A 74 6.88 -1.48 0.68
N TRP A 75 7.12 -2.35 1.65
CA TRP A 75 7.22 -3.78 1.36
C TRP A 75 6.81 -4.58 2.58
N ILE A 76 6.50 -5.84 2.35
CA ILE A 76 6.15 -6.77 3.42
C ILE A 76 7.22 -7.86 3.44
N GLU A 77 7.86 -8.00 4.58
CA GLU A 77 8.90 -9.00 4.78
C GLU A 77 8.25 -10.26 5.31
N ALA A 78 8.45 -11.38 4.62
CA ALA A 78 7.86 -12.65 5.02
C ALA A 78 8.34 -13.03 6.40
N GLY A 79 7.42 -13.55 7.22
CA GLY A 79 7.76 -14.00 8.56
C GLY A 79 8.62 -15.24 8.53
N PRO A 80 9.19 -15.62 9.69
CA PRO A 80 10.02 -16.80 9.80
C PRO A 80 9.23 -18.08 9.56
#